data_37aa30850d105b4879e06fc913556723
#
_entry.id   37aa30850d105b4879e06fc913556723
#
_cell.length_a   1.000
_cell.length_b   1.000
_cell.length_c   1.000
_cell.angle_alpha   90.00
_cell.angle_beta   90.00
_cell.angle_gamma   90.00
#
_symmetry.space_group_name_H-M   'P 1'
#
loop_
_entity.id
_entity.type
_entity.pdbx_description
1 polymer ?
#
loop_
_entity_poly.entity_id
_entity_poly.type
_entity_poly.pdbx_seq_one_letter_code
_entity_poly.pdbx_strand_id
1 'polypeptide(L)'
;GNVVQTHEQNLLGGYEHGYMRLSFTGKPLEIKRTHSTRDTINSDVERYSYDSMERLLTISFSHNGATPVTLVSNTYDALGRLATSSVNNGGISTAYAYNVRGWVQSVTNAHFYEWIHYQDAPSGGTPCWGGDISGITWLQRENLKAATSVESQYKFSYDGLNRLTKADFSSSGEQWNGDLLAMNDRNFSCTYAYDLNSNMTALQRYGVDMYNTSLPTHIRNHGMIDNLTMTYDGNRLKKVTDQCEELSYAGAMDFKDGADKDEEYTYDANGNMTRDRNKGIHIPKGRFFWYAYDALTYIGAVSKHAEGI
;
A
#
# COMPACT_ATOMS: atom_id res chain seq x y z
N GLY A 1 10.13 15.86 28.32
CA GLY A 1 11.09 16.56 27.47
C GLY A 1 11.40 15.78 26.21
N ASN A 2 11.85 16.46 25.17
CA ASN A 2 12.24 15.80 23.92
C ASN A 2 13.62 15.18 24.04
N VAL A 3 13.79 14.00 23.42
CA VAL A 3 15.12 13.38 23.30
C VAL A 3 15.93 14.16 22.26
N VAL A 4 17.09 14.67 22.67
CA VAL A 4 18.00 15.46 21.80
C VAL A 4 19.34 14.75 21.57
N GLN A 5 19.58 13.66 22.31
CA GLN A 5 20.77 12.84 22.15
C GLN A 5 20.45 11.39 22.51
N THR A 6 21.00 10.46 21.74
CA THR A 6 21.01 9.01 22.02
C THR A 6 22.43 8.49 21.93
N HIS A 7 22.76 7.46 22.72
CA HIS A 7 24.02 6.75 22.67
C HIS A 7 23.78 5.28 22.94
N GLU A 8 24.21 4.42 22.04
CA GLU A 8 24.07 2.97 22.14
C GLU A 8 25.36 2.27 21.70
N GLN A 9 25.70 1.16 22.33
CA GLN A 9 26.78 0.29 21.83
C GLN A 9 26.23 -0.64 20.77
N ASN A 10 27.01 -0.85 19.68
CA ASN A 10 26.64 -1.77 18.62
C ASN A 10 27.45 -3.08 18.68
N LEU A 11 26.96 -4.10 17.96
CA LEU A 11 27.58 -5.43 17.91
C LEU A 11 28.92 -5.45 17.16
N LEU A 12 29.28 -4.38 16.44
CA LEU A 12 30.52 -4.25 15.67
C LEU A 12 31.68 -3.67 16.52
N GLY A 13 31.46 -3.55 17.83
CA GLY A 13 32.47 -3.08 18.79
C GLY A 13 32.68 -1.58 18.78
N GLY A 14 31.68 -0.84 18.31
CA GLY A 14 31.60 0.61 18.31
C GLY A 14 30.30 1.12 18.93
N TYR A 15 29.81 2.24 18.44
CA TYR A 15 28.64 2.91 18.99
C TYR A 15 27.79 3.60 17.93
N GLU A 16 26.52 3.83 18.28
CA GLU A 16 25.57 4.69 17.57
C GLU A 16 25.35 5.96 18.38
N HIS A 17 25.60 7.11 17.77
CA HIS A 17 25.24 8.40 18.37
C HIS A 17 24.18 9.09 17.51
N GLY A 18 23.09 9.50 18.15
CA GLY A 18 22.07 10.36 17.56
C GLY A 18 22.11 11.76 18.21
N TYR A 19 22.10 12.80 17.43
CA TYR A 19 21.93 14.17 17.88
C TYR A 19 20.79 14.82 17.13
N MET A 20 19.95 15.56 17.85
CA MET A 20 18.79 16.23 17.27
C MET A 20 18.75 17.68 17.74
N ARG A 21 18.77 18.62 16.80
CA ARG A 21 18.51 20.03 17.04
C ARG A 21 17.07 20.32 16.67
N LEU A 22 16.30 20.84 17.62
CA LEU A 22 14.88 21.10 17.47
C LEU A 22 14.60 22.61 17.38
N SER A 23 13.49 22.97 16.75
CA SER A 23 12.90 24.30 16.82
C SER A 23 12.30 24.53 18.21
N PHE A 24 11.85 25.76 18.46
CA PHE A 24 11.12 26.10 19.70
C PHE A 24 9.85 25.25 19.88
N THR A 25 9.19 24.88 18.79
CA THR A 25 7.98 24.06 18.78
C THR A 25 8.25 22.54 18.78
N GLY A 26 9.53 22.13 18.83
CA GLY A 26 9.92 20.72 18.89
C GLY A 26 10.10 20.04 17.53
N LYS A 27 10.05 20.77 16.41
CA LYS A 27 10.32 20.18 15.09
C LYS A 27 11.81 20.01 14.86
N PRO A 28 12.25 18.90 14.20
CA PRO A 28 13.65 18.71 13.89
C PRO A 28 14.17 19.77 12.91
N LEU A 29 15.27 20.43 13.24
CA LEU A 29 16.01 21.33 12.35
C LEU A 29 17.24 20.64 11.78
N GLU A 30 17.84 19.76 12.57
CA GLU A 30 18.97 18.94 12.15
C GLU A 30 18.98 17.64 12.93
N ILE A 31 19.19 16.53 12.24
CA ILE A 31 19.43 15.21 12.83
C ILE A 31 20.80 14.76 12.35
N LYS A 32 21.69 14.47 13.28
CA LYS A 32 22.99 13.87 12.99
C LYS A 32 23.04 12.48 13.60
N ARG A 33 23.39 11.48 12.78
CA ARG A 33 23.67 10.12 13.22
C ARG A 33 25.12 9.80 12.97
N THR A 34 25.76 9.18 13.93
CA THR A 34 27.14 8.71 13.81
C THR A 34 27.15 7.22 14.11
N HIS A 35 27.58 6.45 13.12
CA HIS A 35 27.80 5.02 13.22
C HIS A 35 29.31 4.78 13.31
N SER A 36 29.77 4.20 14.43
CA SER A 36 31.17 3.84 14.65
C SER A 36 31.31 2.32 14.73
N THR A 37 32.32 1.81 14.08
CA THR A 37 32.82 0.44 14.26
C THR A 37 34.22 0.52 14.85
N ARG A 38 34.93 -0.61 14.95
CA ARG A 38 36.35 -0.62 15.39
C ARG A 38 37.26 0.19 14.46
N ASP A 39 36.94 0.19 13.14
CA ASP A 39 37.84 0.67 12.09
C ASP A 39 37.31 1.89 11.36
N THR A 40 36.02 2.20 11.46
CA THR A 40 35.37 3.25 10.68
C THR A 40 34.40 4.09 11.49
N ILE A 41 34.27 5.35 11.13
CA ILE A 41 33.23 6.25 11.64
C ILE A 41 32.53 6.87 10.43
N ASN A 42 31.22 6.68 10.36
CA ASN A 42 30.35 7.32 9.37
C ASN A 42 29.40 8.29 10.05
N SER A 43 29.15 9.41 9.42
CA SER A 43 28.27 10.44 9.96
C SER A 43 27.29 10.91 8.90
N ASP A 44 26.01 10.80 9.20
CA ASP A 44 24.90 11.25 8.37
C ASP A 44 24.25 12.49 9.03
N VAL A 45 24.00 13.51 8.20
CA VAL A 45 23.36 14.74 8.66
C VAL A 45 22.17 15.06 7.76
N GLU A 46 20.99 15.10 8.35
CA GLU A 46 19.75 15.58 7.74
C GLU A 46 19.44 16.97 8.25
N ARG A 47 19.10 17.91 7.35
CA ARG A 47 18.66 19.25 7.70
C ARG A 47 17.29 19.53 7.14
N TYR A 48 16.47 20.16 7.95
CA TYR A 48 15.07 20.44 7.68
C TYR A 48 14.85 21.96 7.68
N SER A 49 14.14 22.45 6.68
CA SER A 49 13.68 23.82 6.65
C SER A 49 12.15 23.91 6.62
N TYR A 50 11.60 24.93 7.22
CA TYR A 50 10.17 25.14 7.34
C TYR A 50 9.81 26.57 6.94
N ASP A 51 8.58 26.77 6.52
CA ASP A 51 8.02 28.10 6.31
C ASP A 51 7.55 28.74 7.64
N SER A 52 6.99 29.94 7.55
CA SER A 52 6.47 30.67 8.71
C SER A 52 5.26 30.01 9.38
N MET A 53 4.59 29.09 8.68
CA MET A 53 3.47 28.28 9.19
C MET A 53 3.95 26.91 9.67
N GLU A 54 5.27 26.72 9.79
CA GLU A 54 5.92 25.49 10.22
C GLU A 54 5.65 24.27 9.31
N ARG A 55 5.38 24.50 8.01
CA ARG A 55 5.25 23.45 7.03
C ARG A 55 6.63 23.12 6.44
N LEU A 56 6.92 21.84 6.25
CA LEU A 56 8.22 21.36 5.76
C LEU A 56 8.48 21.84 4.32
N LEU A 57 9.52 22.65 4.12
CA LEU A 57 9.96 23.10 2.80
C LEU A 57 11.00 22.16 2.20
N THR A 58 12.09 21.88 2.92
CA THR A 58 13.17 21.05 2.37
C THR A 58 13.72 20.07 3.39
N ILE A 59 14.19 18.93 2.88
CA ILE A 59 15.08 18.01 3.58
C ILE A 59 16.36 17.91 2.76
N SER A 60 17.51 18.16 3.38
CA SER A 60 18.81 17.93 2.76
C SER A 60 19.61 16.91 3.56
N PHE A 61 20.46 16.13 2.87
CA PHE A 61 21.25 15.07 3.44
C PHE A 61 22.72 15.22 3.07
N SER A 62 23.60 14.92 4.02
CA SER A 62 25.05 14.90 3.83
C SER A 62 25.64 13.66 4.52
N HIS A 63 26.46 12.92 3.80
CA HIS A 63 27.20 11.77 4.32
C HIS A 63 28.67 12.16 4.49
N ASN A 64 29.25 11.91 5.67
CA ASN A 64 30.66 12.13 6.00
C ASN A 64 31.17 13.55 5.63
N GLY A 65 30.32 14.56 5.79
CA GLY A 65 30.68 15.96 5.47
C GLY A 65 30.71 16.29 3.98
N ALA A 66 30.22 15.40 3.11
CA ALA A 66 30.06 15.68 1.69
C ALA A 66 29.08 16.86 1.46
N THR A 67 29.12 17.45 0.28
CA THR A 67 28.16 18.51 -0.11
C THR A 67 26.74 18.02 0.06
N PRO A 68 25.88 18.73 0.81
CA PRO A 68 24.52 18.33 1.00
C PRO A 68 23.73 18.21 -0.31
N VAL A 69 22.93 17.15 -0.43
CA VAL A 69 21.97 16.97 -1.52
C VAL A 69 20.56 17.19 -1.01
N THR A 70 19.70 17.78 -1.83
CA THR A 70 18.28 17.97 -1.46
C THR A 70 17.52 16.68 -1.72
N LEU A 71 17.05 16.04 -0.67
CA LEU A 71 16.23 14.83 -0.76
C LEU A 71 14.78 15.16 -1.12
N VAL A 72 14.22 16.20 -0.48
CA VAL A 72 12.83 16.62 -0.65
C VAL A 72 12.77 18.16 -0.75
N SER A 73 11.90 18.63 -1.64
CA SER A 73 11.53 20.06 -1.72
C SER A 73 10.02 20.16 -1.95
N ASN A 74 9.32 20.87 -1.07
CA ASN A 74 7.88 21.05 -1.07
C ASN A 74 7.48 22.49 -1.32
N THR A 75 6.35 22.68 -2.02
CA THR A 75 5.64 23.94 -2.10
C THR A 75 4.19 23.77 -1.65
N TYR A 76 3.57 24.86 -1.25
CA TYR A 76 2.20 24.87 -0.77
C TYR A 76 1.36 25.88 -1.53
N ASP A 77 0.07 25.57 -1.68
CA ASP A 77 -0.88 26.51 -2.29
C ASP A 77 -1.30 27.62 -1.30
N ALA A 78 -2.12 28.57 -1.77
CA ALA A 78 -2.60 29.67 -0.96
C ALA A 78 -3.47 29.24 0.25
N LEU A 79 -4.01 28.02 0.21
CA LEU A 79 -4.78 27.43 1.32
C LEU A 79 -3.92 26.58 2.27
N GLY A 80 -2.61 26.50 2.00
CA GLY A 80 -1.67 25.76 2.83
C GLY A 80 -1.59 24.25 2.55
N ARG A 81 -2.20 23.76 1.45
CA ARG A 81 -2.13 22.38 1.05
C ARG A 81 -0.88 22.14 0.21
N LEU A 82 -0.33 20.91 0.21
CA LEU A 82 0.85 20.55 -0.57
C LEU A 82 0.56 20.73 -2.08
N ALA A 83 1.25 21.66 -2.72
CA ALA A 83 1.08 21.90 -4.17
C ALA A 83 2.06 21.08 -5.00
N THR A 84 3.33 21.02 -4.59
CA THR A 84 4.34 20.17 -5.23
C THR A 84 5.24 19.53 -4.19
N SER A 85 5.71 18.32 -4.51
CA SER A 85 6.78 17.64 -3.78
C SER A 85 7.80 17.13 -4.77
N SER A 86 9.04 17.57 -4.66
CA SER A 86 10.15 17.10 -5.49
C SER A 86 11.11 16.27 -4.66
N VAL A 87 11.54 15.13 -5.22
CA VAL A 87 12.50 14.23 -4.57
C VAL A 87 13.75 14.05 -5.43
N ASN A 88 14.81 13.49 -4.83
CA ASN A 88 16.05 13.19 -5.51
C ASN A 88 16.64 14.43 -6.24
N ASN A 89 16.88 15.49 -5.49
CA ASN A 89 17.44 16.77 -6.01
C ASN A 89 16.65 17.35 -7.20
N GLY A 90 15.32 17.21 -7.16
CA GLY A 90 14.43 17.68 -8.24
C GLY A 90 14.28 16.71 -9.42
N GLY A 91 14.84 15.49 -9.33
CA GLY A 91 14.74 14.48 -10.39
C GLY A 91 13.31 14.00 -10.67
N ILE A 92 12.46 13.97 -9.64
CA ILE A 92 11.04 13.69 -9.78
C ILE A 92 10.26 14.76 -9.01
N SER A 93 9.40 15.48 -9.71
CA SER A 93 8.50 16.47 -9.11
C SER A 93 7.05 16.02 -9.31
N THR A 94 6.33 15.87 -8.20
CA THR A 94 4.92 15.49 -8.18
C THR A 94 4.08 16.70 -7.81
N ALA A 95 3.09 17.02 -8.64
CA ALA A 95 2.10 18.07 -8.42
C ALA A 95 0.78 17.48 -7.92
N TYR A 96 0.13 18.21 -7.03
CA TYR A 96 -1.15 17.85 -6.43
C TYR A 96 -2.17 18.94 -6.73
N ALA A 97 -3.36 18.54 -7.17
CA ALA A 97 -4.50 19.43 -7.30
C ALA A 97 -5.64 18.98 -6.36
N TYR A 98 -6.45 19.95 -5.96
CA TYR A 98 -7.53 19.71 -5.00
C TYR A 98 -8.82 20.34 -5.51
N ASN A 99 -9.94 19.73 -5.19
CA ASN A 99 -11.23 20.33 -5.42
C ASN A 99 -11.55 21.43 -4.37
N VAL A 100 -12.70 22.07 -4.54
CA VAL A 100 -13.16 23.15 -3.64
C VAL A 100 -13.37 22.72 -2.20
N ARG A 101 -13.52 21.41 -1.95
CA ARG A 101 -13.66 20.84 -0.61
C ARG A 101 -12.32 20.44 0.04
N GLY A 102 -11.21 20.62 -0.68
CA GLY A 102 -9.87 20.25 -0.23
C GLY A 102 -9.51 18.77 -0.43
N TRP A 103 -10.32 18.01 -1.15
CA TRP A 103 -10.00 16.62 -1.49
C TRP A 103 -9.02 16.59 -2.66
N VAL A 104 -8.07 15.65 -2.62
CA VAL A 104 -7.12 15.47 -3.73
C VAL A 104 -7.90 15.07 -4.98
N GLN A 105 -7.73 15.82 -6.05
CA GLN A 105 -8.35 15.58 -7.35
C GLN A 105 -7.37 15.00 -8.35
N SER A 106 -6.10 15.41 -8.31
CA SER A 106 -5.08 14.79 -9.14
C SER A 106 -3.70 14.74 -8.49
N VAL A 107 -2.93 13.74 -8.88
CA VAL A 107 -1.51 13.56 -8.56
C VAL A 107 -0.77 13.34 -9.87
N THR A 108 0.22 14.17 -10.17
CA THR A 108 0.87 14.17 -11.49
C THR A 108 2.38 14.32 -11.38
N ASN A 109 3.12 13.46 -12.07
CA ASN A 109 4.55 13.64 -12.31
C ASN A 109 4.94 13.14 -13.73
N ALA A 110 6.24 13.12 -14.04
CA ALA A 110 6.72 12.73 -15.36
C ALA A 110 6.37 11.28 -15.75
N HIS A 111 6.18 10.39 -14.76
CA HIS A 111 5.98 8.95 -14.96
C HIS A 111 4.57 8.48 -14.67
N PHE A 112 3.81 9.26 -13.93
CA PHE A 112 2.51 8.87 -13.41
C PHE A 112 1.55 10.04 -13.40
N TYR A 113 0.32 9.75 -13.74
CA TYR A 113 -0.82 10.64 -13.62
C TYR A 113 -1.98 9.88 -13.00
N GLU A 114 -2.63 10.47 -12.00
CA GLU A 114 -3.83 9.95 -11.38
C GLU A 114 -4.87 11.07 -11.25
N TRP A 115 -6.11 10.74 -11.60
CA TRP A 115 -7.28 11.59 -11.38
C TRP A 115 -8.26 10.84 -10.48
N ILE A 116 -8.63 11.45 -9.36
CA ILE A 116 -9.59 10.94 -8.40
C ILE A 116 -10.91 11.67 -8.62
N HIS A 117 -11.92 10.90 -8.99
CA HIS A 117 -13.25 11.40 -9.31
C HIS A 117 -14.16 11.32 -8.09
N TYR A 118 -15.02 12.32 -7.96
CA TYR A 118 -16.03 12.40 -6.91
C TYR A 118 -17.40 12.65 -7.54
N GLN A 119 -17.85 13.92 -7.64
CA GLN A 119 -19.09 14.30 -8.34
C GLN A 119 -18.96 14.30 -9.86
N ASP A 120 -17.77 14.29 -10.36
CA ASP A 120 -17.39 14.19 -11.78
C ASP A 120 -17.10 12.74 -12.17
N ALA A 121 -17.99 11.81 -11.82
CA ALA A 121 -17.78 10.38 -12.04
C ALA A 121 -17.27 10.06 -13.45
N PRO A 122 -16.41 9.04 -13.61
CA PRO A 122 -16.01 8.54 -14.93
C PRO A 122 -17.23 8.12 -15.75
N SER A 123 -17.08 8.08 -17.08
CA SER A 123 -18.17 7.68 -17.99
C SER A 123 -18.82 6.36 -17.57
N GLY A 124 -20.13 6.37 -17.33
CA GLY A 124 -20.89 5.23 -16.81
C GLY A 124 -20.73 4.95 -15.31
N GLY A 125 -20.06 5.83 -14.58
CA GLY A 125 -19.97 5.78 -13.11
C GLY A 125 -21.10 6.56 -12.43
N THR A 126 -21.21 6.43 -11.12
CA THR A 126 -22.19 7.14 -10.28
C THR A 126 -21.51 8.26 -9.52
N PRO A 127 -21.92 9.55 -9.67
CA PRO A 127 -21.35 10.65 -8.89
C PRO A 127 -21.52 10.49 -7.39
N CYS A 128 -20.47 10.80 -6.62
CA CYS A 128 -20.46 10.76 -5.16
C CYS A 128 -20.28 12.17 -4.58
N TRP A 129 -21.26 12.62 -3.77
CA TRP A 129 -21.31 13.98 -3.24
C TRP A 129 -20.86 14.07 -1.78
N GLY A 130 -20.80 12.93 -1.08
CA GLY A 130 -20.48 12.80 0.34
C GLY A 130 -18.98 12.80 0.66
N GLY A 131 -18.12 12.63 -0.34
CA GLY A 131 -16.68 12.45 -0.17
C GLY A 131 -16.18 11.08 -0.57
N ASP A 132 -17.09 10.16 -0.88
CA ASP A 132 -16.72 8.88 -1.47
C ASP A 132 -16.17 9.09 -2.88
N ILE A 133 -15.21 8.27 -3.24
CA ILE A 133 -14.56 8.30 -4.55
C ILE A 133 -15.47 7.57 -5.55
N SER A 134 -15.93 8.27 -6.59
CA SER A 134 -16.76 7.67 -7.65
C SER A 134 -15.94 6.86 -8.66
N GLY A 135 -14.64 7.14 -8.77
CA GLY A 135 -13.70 6.42 -9.60
C GLY A 135 -12.30 7.01 -9.57
N ILE A 136 -11.36 6.27 -10.11
CA ILE A 136 -9.96 6.68 -10.27
C ILE A 136 -9.56 6.39 -11.72
N THR A 137 -8.96 7.37 -12.38
CA THR A 137 -8.32 7.18 -13.69
C THR A 137 -6.83 7.40 -13.53
N TRP A 138 -6.01 6.50 -14.04
CA TRP A 138 -4.57 6.68 -14.00
C TRP A 138 -3.91 6.29 -15.31
N LEU A 139 -2.69 6.83 -15.48
CA LEU A 139 -1.87 6.65 -16.64
C LEU A 139 -0.44 6.44 -16.18
N GLN A 140 0.14 5.31 -16.54
CA GLN A 140 1.54 5.01 -16.29
C GLN A 140 2.35 5.19 -17.55
N ARG A 141 3.47 5.89 -17.46
CA ARG A 141 4.41 6.10 -18.57
C ARG A 141 5.71 5.37 -18.26
N GLU A 142 5.96 4.26 -18.91
CA GLU A 142 7.22 3.52 -18.74
C GLU A 142 8.42 4.23 -19.38
N ASN A 143 8.18 5.01 -20.45
CA ASN A 143 9.21 5.77 -21.14
C ASN A 143 8.64 7.12 -21.60
N LEU A 144 9.34 8.20 -21.34
CA LEU A 144 9.05 9.55 -21.87
C LEU A 144 9.00 9.60 -23.41
N LYS A 145 9.40 8.54 -24.10
CA LYS A 145 9.41 8.41 -25.58
C LYS A 145 8.33 7.48 -26.13
N ALA A 146 7.58 6.77 -25.29
CA ALA A 146 6.51 5.90 -25.77
C ALA A 146 5.29 6.73 -26.17
N ALA A 147 4.90 6.65 -27.44
CA ALA A 147 3.71 7.33 -27.99
C ALA A 147 2.39 6.71 -27.48
N THR A 148 2.44 5.59 -26.79
CA THR A 148 1.28 4.85 -26.28
C THR A 148 1.27 4.86 -24.77
N SER A 149 0.42 5.69 -24.20
CA SER A 149 0.07 5.66 -22.79
C SER A 149 -1.19 4.82 -22.62
N VAL A 150 -1.15 3.84 -21.73
CA VAL A 150 -2.32 3.06 -21.36
C VAL A 150 -3.03 3.76 -20.21
N GLU A 151 -4.26 4.18 -20.45
CA GLU A 151 -5.13 4.72 -19.42
C GLU A 151 -5.92 3.56 -18.80
N SER A 152 -5.85 3.45 -17.50
CA SER A 152 -6.61 2.49 -16.71
C SER A 152 -7.55 3.22 -15.76
N GLN A 153 -8.66 2.59 -15.43
CA GLN A 153 -9.72 3.22 -14.67
C GLN A 153 -10.43 2.21 -13.76
N TYR A 154 -10.77 2.66 -12.56
CA TYR A 154 -11.80 2.05 -11.72
C TYR A 154 -13.03 2.95 -11.63
N LYS A 155 -14.21 2.33 -11.68
CA LYS A 155 -15.50 2.92 -11.28
C LYS A 155 -15.96 2.24 -10.02
N PHE A 156 -16.36 3.01 -9.02
CA PHE A 156 -16.82 2.49 -7.74
C PHE A 156 -18.34 2.63 -7.58
N SER A 157 -18.94 1.65 -6.94
CA SER A 157 -20.36 1.68 -6.55
C SER A 157 -20.48 1.39 -5.06
N TYR A 158 -21.43 2.06 -4.42
CA TYR A 158 -21.64 1.97 -2.99
C TYR A 158 -23.09 1.61 -2.69
N ASP A 159 -23.35 1.02 -1.54
CA ASP A 159 -24.70 0.81 -1.02
C ASP A 159 -25.22 2.04 -0.24
N GLY A 160 -26.43 1.95 0.28
CA GLY A 160 -27.04 3.02 1.06
C GLY A 160 -26.37 3.35 2.40
N LEU A 161 -25.38 2.55 2.84
CA LEU A 161 -24.54 2.76 4.02
C LEU A 161 -23.12 3.22 3.63
N ASN A 162 -22.90 3.63 2.38
CA ASN A 162 -21.60 4.03 1.82
C ASN A 162 -20.54 2.92 1.89
N ARG A 163 -20.94 1.65 1.82
CA ARG A 163 -20.02 0.52 1.73
C ARG A 163 -19.76 0.20 0.26
N LEU A 164 -18.51 -0.04 -0.12
CA LEU A 164 -18.11 -0.37 -1.48
C LEU A 164 -18.73 -1.71 -1.90
N THR A 165 -19.57 -1.71 -2.92
CA THR A 165 -20.20 -2.94 -3.46
C THR A 165 -19.57 -3.40 -4.76
N LYS A 166 -18.92 -2.51 -5.50
CA LYS A 166 -18.29 -2.83 -6.77
C LYS A 166 -17.11 -1.91 -7.08
N ALA A 167 -16.05 -2.48 -7.60
CA ALA A 167 -14.94 -1.80 -8.24
C ALA A 167 -14.81 -2.36 -9.67
N ASP A 168 -15.31 -1.61 -10.67
CA ASP A 168 -15.25 -1.98 -12.08
C ASP A 168 -13.98 -1.45 -12.71
N PHE A 169 -13.12 -2.35 -13.16
CA PHE A 169 -11.90 -2.02 -13.88
C PHE A 169 -12.15 -1.91 -15.38
N SER A 170 -11.48 -0.95 -16.02
CA SER A 170 -11.35 -0.88 -17.49
C SER A 170 -10.00 -0.26 -17.86
N SER A 171 -9.52 -0.54 -19.08
CA SER A 171 -8.28 0.02 -19.58
C SER A 171 -8.39 0.28 -21.09
N SER A 172 -7.73 1.34 -21.59
CA SER A 172 -7.76 1.74 -22.99
C SER A 172 -6.70 1.06 -23.88
N GLY A 173 -5.81 0.26 -23.31
CA GLY A 173 -4.66 -0.29 -24.03
C GLY A 173 -4.45 -1.78 -23.83
N GLU A 174 -3.84 -2.40 -24.84
CA GLU A 174 -3.65 -3.85 -24.94
C GLU A 174 -2.27 -4.34 -24.46
N GLN A 175 -1.38 -3.48 -24.00
CA GLN A 175 0.01 -3.90 -23.80
C GLN A 175 0.60 -3.42 -22.48
N TRP A 176 1.05 -4.38 -21.69
CA TRP A 176 2.12 -4.21 -20.74
C TRP A 176 3.27 -5.16 -21.15
N ASN A 177 4.46 -4.62 -21.42
CA ASN A 177 5.68 -5.37 -21.80
C ASN A 177 5.54 -6.27 -23.05
N GLY A 178 4.74 -5.88 -24.04
CA GLY A 178 4.54 -6.69 -25.25
C GLY A 178 3.63 -7.91 -25.07
N ASP A 179 3.07 -8.10 -23.88
CA ASP A 179 2.06 -9.12 -23.63
C ASP A 179 0.72 -8.64 -24.19
N LEU A 180 0.15 -9.42 -25.11
CA LEU A 180 -1.24 -9.26 -25.54
C LEU A 180 -2.12 -9.66 -24.35
N LEU A 181 -2.60 -8.68 -23.62
CA LEU A 181 -3.66 -8.92 -22.65
C LEU A 181 -4.95 -9.16 -23.44
N ALA A 182 -5.52 -10.34 -23.32
CA ALA A 182 -6.91 -10.55 -23.71
C ALA A 182 -7.76 -9.71 -22.75
N MET A 183 -8.02 -8.46 -23.15
CA MET A 183 -8.81 -7.52 -22.33
C MET A 183 -10.27 -7.95 -22.39
N ASN A 184 -10.77 -8.53 -21.33
CA ASN A 184 -12.20 -8.56 -21.07
C ASN A 184 -12.54 -7.46 -20.08
N ASP A 185 -13.78 -6.99 -20.10
CA ASP A 185 -14.27 -5.85 -19.30
C ASP A 185 -14.24 -6.08 -17.77
N ARG A 186 -13.65 -7.19 -17.30
CA ARG A 186 -13.63 -7.58 -15.87
C ARG A 186 -12.27 -7.80 -15.30
N ASN A 187 -11.19 -7.57 -16.06
CA ASN A 187 -9.82 -7.69 -15.54
C ASN A 187 -9.68 -6.83 -14.29
N PHE A 188 -9.29 -7.43 -13.15
CA PHE A 188 -9.11 -6.77 -11.85
C PHE A 188 -10.38 -6.17 -11.21
N SER A 189 -11.57 -6.43 -11.74
CA SER A 189 -12.82 -6.00 -11.10
C SER A 189 -13.11 -6.80 -9.84
N CYS A 190 -13.78 -6.15 -8.88
CA CYS A 190 -14.19 -6.77 -7.62
C CYS A 190 -15.65 -6.45 -7.31
N THR A 191 -16.36 -7.41 -6.69
CA THR A 191 -17.69 -7.18 -6.11
C THR A 191 -17.74 -7.64 -4.66
N TYR A 192 -18.52 -6.94 -3.84
CA TYR A 192 -18.60 -7.15 -2.40
C TYR A 192 -20.06 -7.23 -1.95
N ALA A 193 -20.37 -8.11 -1.02
CA ALA A 193 -21.64 -8.15 -0.33
C ALA A 193 -21.44 -8.11 1.19
N TYR A 194 -22.43 -7.58 1.89
CA TYR A 194 -22.36 -7.36 3.33
C TYR A 194 -23.67 -7.77 4.02
N ASP A 195 -23.56 -8.19 5.27
CA ASP A 195 -24.71 -8.32 6.15
C ASP A 195 -25.14 -6.99 6.79
N LEU A 196 -26.17 -7.05 7.64
CA LEU A 196 -26.65 -5.87 8.35
C LEU A 196 -25.66 -5.31 9.39
N ASN A 197 -24.73 -6.13 9.87
CA ASN A 197 -23.68 -5.71 10.79
C ASN A 197 -22.44 -5.16 10.07
N SER A 198 -22.48 -5.07 8.73
CA SER A 198 -21.38 -4.69 7.84
C SER A 198 -20.22 -5.71 7.78
N ASN A 199 -20.46 -6.95 8.16
CA ASN A 199 -19.52 -8.03 7.86
C ASN A 199 -19.60 -8.34 6.36
N MET A 200 -18.45 -8.53 5.71
CA MET A 200 -18.39 -8.91 4.30
C MET A 200 -18.80 -10.38 4.16
N THR A 201 -19.90 -10.66 3.45
CA THR A 201 -20.45 -12.02 3.28
C THR A 201 -20.04 -12.66 1.99
N ALA A 202 -19.68 -11.87 0.97
CA ALA A 202 -19.16 -12.38 -0.29
C ALA A 202 -18.14 -11.41 -0.90
N LEU A 203 -17.17 -11.99 -1.61
CA LEU A 203 -16.20 -11.27 -2.42
C LEU A 203 -15.99 -12.06 -3.71
N GLN A 204 -16.19 -11.41 -4.85
CA GLN A 204 -15.72 -11.91 -6.14
C GLN A 204 -14.59 -11.02 -6.63
N ARG A 205 -13.50 -11.63 -7.10
CA ARG A 205 -12.33 -10.91 -7.59
C ARG A 205 -11.85 -11.52 -8.89
N TYR A 206 -11.59 -10.66 -9.87
CA TYR A 206 -11.01 -11.02 -11.14
C TYR A 206 -9.53 -10.61 -11.15
N GLY A 207 -8.71 -11.39 -11.83
CA GLY A 207 -7.28 -11.13 -11.94
C GLY A 207 -6.63 -12.07 -12.95
N VAL A 208 -5.30 -12.16 -12.90
CA VAL A 208 -4.56 -13.13 -13.73
C VAL A 208 -4.85 -14.53 -13.20
N ASP A 209 -5.49 -15.36 -14.01
CA ASP A 209 -5.81 -16.76 -13.67
C ASP A 209 -4.78 -17.75 -14.24
N MET A 210 -4.04 -17.36 -15.29
CA MET A 210 -2.95 -18.14 -15.86
C MET A 210 -1.77 -17.26 -16.23
N TYR A 211 -0.58 -17.73 -15.89
CA TYR A 211 0.69 -17.10 -16.29
C TYR A 211 1.59 -18.15 -16.94
N ASN A 212 1.80 -18.05 -18.26
CA ASN A 212 2.66 -18.95 -19.00
C ASN A 212 3.94 -18.25 -19.44
N THR A 213 5.08 -18.61 -18.81
CA THR A 213 6.41 -18.07 -19.10
C THR A 213 7.16 -18.84 -20.17
N SER A 214 6.62 -19.99 -20.64
CA SER A 214 7.31 -20.88 -21.59
C SER A 214 7.18 -20.41 -23.04
N LEU A 215 6.34 -19.43 -23.32
CA LEU A 215 6.17 -18.85 -24.64
C LEU A 215 7.02 -17.56 -24.77
N PRO A 216 7.50 -17.21 -25.97
CA PRO A 216 8.22 -15.95 -26.21
C PRO A 216 7.41 -14.69 -25.85
N THR A 217 6.10 -14.80 -25.94
CA THR A 217 5.12 -13.83 -25.42
C THR A 217 4.56 -14.38 -24.12
N HIS A 218 4.81 -13.74 -23.00
CA HIS A 218 4.22 -14.11 -21.71
C HIS A 218 2.70 -13.94 -21.79
N ILE A 219 1.97 -15.06 -21.97
CA ILE A 219 0.51 -15.02 -22.04
C ILE A 219 -0.04 -14.99 -20.63
N ARG A 220 -0.87 -13.98 -20.36
CA ARG A 220 -1.66 -13.85 -19.13
C ARG A 220 -3.13 -13.95 -19.52
N ASN A 221 -3.82 -14.92 -18.97
CA ASN A 221 -5.28 -14.91 -19.04
C ASN A 221 -5.81 -14.23 -17.78
N HIS A 222 -7.00 -13.66 -17.90
CA HIS A 222 -7.71 -13.04 -16.79
C HIS A 222 -9.05 -13.73 -16.64
N GLY A 223 -9.34 -14.13 -15.42
CA GLY A 223 -10.55 -14.79 -15.03
C GLY A 223 -10.94 -14.46 -13.60
N MET A 224 -11.97 -15.13 -13.10
CA MET A 224 -12.34 -15.04 -11.69
C MET A 224 -11.31 -15.85 -10.89
N ILE A 225 -10.59 -15.17 -10.00
CA ILE A 225 -9.54 -15.78 -9.16
C ILE A 225 -10.03 -16.09 -7.75
N ASP A 226 -11.10 -15.42 -7.29
CA ASP A 226 -11.78 -15.70 -6.03
C ASP A 226 -13.28 -15.54 -6.19
N ASN A 227 -14.03 -16.46 -5.59
CA ASN A 227 -15.48 -16.39 -5.41
C ASN A 227 -15.81 -16.82 -3.97
N LEU A 228 -15.49 -15.92 -3.05
CA LEU A 228 -15.50 -16.18 -1.61
C LEU A 228 -16.89 -16.02 -1.03
N THR A 229 -17.26 -16.95 -0.16
CA THR A 229 -18.40 -16.84 0.76
C THR A 229 -17.88 -16.87 2.19
N MET A 230 -18.33 -15.96 3.03
CA MET A 230 -17.87 -15.79 4.39
C MET A 230 -19.02 -15.99 5.38
N THR A 231 -18.78 -16.77 6.43
CA THR A 231 -19.74 -16.97 7.52
C THR A 231 -19.19 -16.44 8.84
N TYR A 232 -20.08 -16.01 9.70
CA TYR A 232 -19.73 -15.32 10.95
C TYR A 232 -20.47 -15.93 12.16
N ASP A 233 -19.85 -15.78 13.34
CA ASP A 233 -20.49 -15.90 14.63
C ASP A 233 -20.52 -14.48 15.26
N GLY A 234 -21.68 -13.81 15.20
CA GLY A 234 -21.75 -12.36 15.42
C GLY A 234 -20.90 -11.61 14.41
N ASN A 235 -19.85 -10.93 14.87
CA ASN A 235 -18.89 -10.22 14.01
C ASN A 235 -17.52 -10.97 13.90
N ARG A 236 -17.47 -12.23 14.34
CA ARG A 236 -16.25 -13.04 14.24
C ARG A 236 -16.34 -13.91 13.01
N LEU A 237 -15.36 -13.80 12.12
CA LEU A 237 -15.25 -14.63 10.93
C LEU A 237 -15.10 -16.11 11.38
N LYS A 238 -15.95 -16.97 10.86
CA LYS A 238 -15.98 -18.40 11.20
C LYS A 238 -15.38 -19.27 10.11
N LYS A 239 -15.75 -19.00 8.87
CA LYS A 239 -15.33 -19.76 7.70
C LYS A 239 -15.28 -18.86 6.47
N VAL A 240 -14.33 -19.14 5.57
CA VAL A 240 -14.27 -18.61 4.21
C VAL A 240 -14.23 -19.80 3.27
N THR A 241 -15.12 -19.83 2.28
CA THR A 241 -15.13 -20.86 1.24
C THR A 241 -14.89 -20.20 -0.09
N ASP A 242 -13.91 -20.66 -0.85
CA ASP A 242 -13.69 -20.29 -2.24
C ASP A 242 -14.32 -21.32 -3.18
N GLN A 243 -15.02 -20.83 -4.20
CA GLN A 243 -15.58 -21.66 -5.26
C GLN A 243 -14.68 -21.72 -6.49
N CYS A 244 -13.58 -20.97 -6.52
CA CYS A 244 -12.58 -21.02 -7.56
C CYS A 244 -11.55 -22.13 -7.30
N GLU A 245 -10.94 -22.62 -8.37
CA GLU A 245 -9.79 -23.50 -8.27
C GLU A 245 -8.56 -22.71 -7.84
N GLU A 246 -7.73 -23.31 -7.00
CA GLU A 246 -6.49 -22.70 -6.52
C GLU A 246 -5.49 -22.50 -7.68
N LEU A 247 -4.97 -21.30 -7.81
CA LEU A 247 -4.00 -20.96 -8.83
C LEU A 247 -2.60 -21.51 -8.49
N SER A 248 -1.96 -22.16 -9.46
CA SER A 248 -0.71 -22.91 -9.26
C SER A 248 0.56 -22.18 -9.70
N TYR A 249 0.46 -20.99 -10.31
CA TYR A 249 1.64 -20.28 -10.77
C TYR A 249 2.33 -19.47 -9.65
N ALA A 250 3.64 -19.26 -9.76
CA ALA A 250 4.39 -18.50 -8.78
C ALA A 250 3.95 -17.03 -8.75
N GLY A 251 3.59 -16.54 -7.55
CA GLY A 251 3.09 -15.17 -7.36
C GLY A 251 1.58 -15.02 -7.57
N ALA A 252 0.83 -16.13 -7.68
CA ALA A 252 -0.63 -16.09 -7.64
C ALA A 252 -1.14 -15.41 -6.37
N MET A 253 -2.16 -14.58 -6.51
CA MET A 253 -2.70 -13.76 -5.41
C MET A 253 -4.15 -14.11 -5.05
N ASP A 254 -4.59 -15.33 -5.39
CA ASP A 254 -5.88 -15.88 -5.02
C ASP A 254 -5.93 -16.26 -3.53
N PHE A 255 -7.13 -16.37 -2.98
CA PHE A 255 -7.33 -16.89 -1.65
C PHE A 255 -6.95 -18.38 -1.62
N LYS A 256 -6.24 -18.81 -0.58
CA LYS A 256 -5.87 -20.20 -0.37
C LYS A 256 -6.83 -20.82 0.66
N ASP A 257 -7.82 -21.61 0.17
CA ASP A 257 -8.79 -22.33 1.00
C ASP A 257 -8.17 -23.66 1.45
N GLY A 258 -7.19 -23.58 2.34
CA GLY A 258 -6.39 -24.74 2.77
C GLY A 258 -7.06 -25.63 3.82
N ALA A 259 -8.17 -25.24 4.42
CA ALA A 259 -8.68 -25.93 5.62
C ALA A 259 -10.01 -26.62 5.45
N ASP A 260 -10.95 -26.09 4.71
CA ASP A 260 -12.35 -26.54 4.52
C ASP A 260 -12.96 -27.19 5.80
N LYS A 261 -13.04 -26.41 6.87
CA LYS A 261 -13.61 -26.81 8.17
C LYS A 261 -14.79 -25.91 8.53
N ASP A 262 -15.71 -26.40 9.37
CA ASP A 262 -16.83 -25.59 9.87
C ASP A 262 -16.37 -24.40 10.72
N GLU A 263 -15.18 -24.50 11.34
CA GLU A 263 -14.52 -23.43 12.06
C GLU A 263 -13.06 -23.36 11.65
N GLU A 264 -12.72 -22.39 10.81
CA GLU A 264 -11.36 -22.14 10.34
C GLU A 264 -10.62 -21.14 11.23
N TYR A 265 -11.38 -20.25 11.87
CA TYR A 265 -10.86 -19.18 12.71
C TYR A 265 -11.33 -19.37 14.15
N THR A 266 -10.45 -19.21 15.10
CA THR A 266 -10.79 -19.23 16.54
C THR A 266 -10.29 -17.95 17.22
N TYR A 267 -10.95 -17.58 18.33
CA TYR A 267 -10.71 -16.33 19.01
C TYR A 267 -10.60 -16.54 20.54
N ASP A 268 -9.90 -15.63 21.21
CA ASP A 268 -9.90 -15.55 22.67
C ASP A 268 -11.16 -14.85 23.20
N ALA A 269 -11.26 -14.73 24.52
CA ALA A 269 -12.39 -14.07 25.18
C ALA A 269 -12.49 -12.56 24.85
N ASN A 270 -11.38 -11.94 24.44
CA ASN A 270 -11.32 -10.53 24.06
C ASN A 270 -11.61 -10.30 22.57
N GLY A 271 -11.83 -11.37 21.81
CA GLY A 271 -12.08 -11.31 20.36
C GLY A 271 -10.82 -11.27 19.49
N ASN A 272 -9.62 -11.48 20.05
CA ASN A 272 -8.41 -11.57 19.25
C ASN A 272 -8.36 -12.94 18.56
N MET A 273 -8.01 -12.97 17.27
CA MET A 273 -7.86 -14.23 16.53
C MET A 273 -6.69 -15.04 17.09
N THR A 274 -6.95 -16.29 17.47
CA THR A 274 -5.95 -17.22 18.00
C THR A 274 -5.55 -18.30 17.01
N ARG A 275 -6.32 -18.49 15.95
CA ARG A 275 -6.05 -19.48 14.92
C ARG A 275 -6.60 -19.03 13.56
N ASP A 276 -5.81 -19.24 12.51
CA ASP A 276 -6.20 -19.19 11.11
C ASP A 276 -5.74 -20.51 10.47
N ARG A 277 -6.68 -21.39 10.16
CA ARG A 277 -6.38 -22.73 9.60
C ARG A 277 -5.94 -22.65 8.14
N ASN A 278 -6.46 -21.69 7.37
CA ASN A 278 -6.12 -21.53 5.96
C ASN A 278 -4.65 -21.13 5.79
N LYS A 279 -4.13 -20.33 6.73
CA LYS A 279 -2.71 -19.93 6.76
C LYS A 279 -1.83 -20.81 7.64
N GLY A 280 -2.40 -21.85 8.30
CA GLY A 280 -1.66 -22.66 9.25
C GLY A 280 -1.18 -21.93 10.50
N ILE A 281 -1.77 -20.78 10.84
CA ILE A 281 -1.37 -19.96 11.98
C ILE A 281 -2.08 -20.44 13.24
N HIS A 282 -1.31 -20.69 14.31
CA HIS A 282 -1.83 -21.00 15.65
C HIS A 282 -1.05 -20.23 16.71
N ILE A 283 -1.77 -19.46 17.55
CA ILE A 283 -1.20 -18.73 18.68
C ILE A 283 -1.52 -19.50 19.97
N PRO A 284 -0.52 -20.11 20.64
CA PRO A 284 -0.73 -20.81 21.90
C PRO A 284 -1.23 -19.87 23.00
N LYS A 285 -2.10 -20.37 23.88
CA LYS A 285 -2.59 -19.59 25.04
C LYS A 285 -1.43 -19.03 25.86
N GLY A 286 -1.48 -17.73 26.16
CA GLY A 286 -0.51 -17.04 27.02
C GLY A 286 0.70 -16.42 26.32
N ARG A 287 0.74 -16.38 25.00
CA ARG A 287 1.74 -15.63 24.24
C ARG A 287 1.09 -14.48 23.50
N PHE A 288 1.62 -13.26 23.67
CA PHE A 288 1.24 -12.07 22.93
C PHE A 288 2.16 -11.94 21.72
N PHE A 289 1.60 -11.91 20.51
CA PHE A 289 2.32 -11.51 19.33
C PHE A 289 1.81 -10.15 18.87
N TRP A 290 2.72 -9.19 18.73
CA TRP A 290 2.44 -7.92 18.09
C TRP A 290 2.49 -8.14 16.58
N TYR A 291 1.36 -7.96 15.90
CA TYR A 291 1.35 -7.94 14.45
C TYR A 291 1.87 -6.58 13.99
N ALA A 292 3.14 -6.52 13.59
CA ALA A 292 3.59 -5.47 12.70
C ALA A 292 3.26 -5.92 11.26
N TYR A 293 2.79 -5.02 10.42
CA TYR A 293 2.38 -5.29 9.04
C TYR A 293 3.50 -5.95 8.18
N ASP A 294 4.75 -5.80 8.59
CA ASP A 294 5.94 -6.39 7.95
C ASP A 294 6.29 -7.82 8.42
N ALA A 295 5.56 -8.38 9.38
CA ALA A 295 5.88 -9.69 9.95
C ALA A 295 5.30 -10.88 9.17
N LEU A 296 4.50 -10.67 8.13
CA LEU A 296 3.90 -11.74 7.32
C LEU A 296 4.94 -12.63 6.62
N THR A 297 6.10 -12.08 6.28
CA THR A 297 7.24 -12.83 5.72
C THR A 297 8.06 -13.58 6.78
N TYR A 298 8.01 -13.15 8.04
CA TYR A 298 8.79 -13.77 9.11
C TYR A 298 8.08 -14.93 9.83
N ILE A 299 6.74 -14.93 9.83
CA ILE A 299 5.94 -16.00 10.47
C ILE A 299 6.08 -17.34 9.73
N GLY A 300 6.26 -17.33 8.40
CA GLY A 300 6.54 -18.53 7.62
C GLY A 300 7.86 -19.23 7.96
N ALA A 301 8.83 -18.52 8.53
CA ALA A 301 10.13 -19.06 8.92
C ALA A 301 10.13 -19.63 10.36
N VAL A 302 9.30 -19.09 11.24
CA VAL A 302 9.25 -19.52 12.66
C VAL A 302 8.40 -20.78 12.86
N SER A 303 7.37 -20.99 12.02
CA SER A 303 6.53 -22.20 12.13
C SER A 303 7.26 -23.50 11.76
N LYS A 304 8.27 -23.43 10.89
CA LYS A 304 9.10 -24.59 10.52
C LYS A 304 10.15 -24.98 11.57
N HIS A 305 10.44 -24.11 12.55
CA HIS A 305 11.41 -24.40 13.62
C HIS A 305 10.76 -24.86 14.94
N ALA A 306 9.45 -24.74 15.06
CA ALA A 306 8.73 -25.15 16.28
C ALA A 306 8.23 -26.61 16.28
N GLU A 307 8.32 -27.32 15.15
CA GLU A 307 7.96 -28.75 15.03
C GLU A 307 9.15 -29.69 15.25
N GLY A 308 10.32 -29.17 15.64
CA GLY A 308 11.56 -29.93 15.82
C GLY A 308 12.17 -29.89 17.22
N ILE A 309 11.37 -29.62 18.29
CA ILE A 309 11.81 -29.81 19.70
C ILE A 309 10.69 -30.50 20.48
#